data_f51d9faf1b8562610a5778cf91c983fc
#
_entry.id   f51d9faf1b8562610a5778cf91c983fc
#
_cell.length_a   1.000
_cell.length_b   1.000
_cell.length_c   1.000
_cell.angle_alpha   90.00
_cell.angle_beta   90.00
_cell.angle_gamma   90.00
#
_symmetry.space_group_name_H-M   'P 1'
#
loop_
_entity.id
_entity.type
_entity.pdbx_description
1 polymer ?
#
loop_
_entity_poly.entity_id
_entity_poly.type
_entity_poly.pdbx_seq_one_letter_code
_entity_poly.pdbx_strand_id
1 'polypeptide(L)'
;MLFRSIQCPVYDYTIHDRTDKTVLIRPTRVIIVEGILIYESLELCKEMDIKIYVDTDADVRILRRIVRDVRDRGRSLEGIIEQYLNTVKPMHEQFVEPSKRRADVIIPQGGHNQVALEMVIERVRAHLSK
;
A
#
# COMPACT_ATOMS: atom_id res chain seq x y z
N MET A 1 -17.61 -12.52 7.31
CA MET A 1 -17.86 -12.29 5.87
C MET A 1 -17.34 -13.47 5.07
N LEU A 2 -18.15 -14.01 4.14
CA LEU A 2 -17.69 -15.07 3.23
C LEU A 2 -17.02 -14.40 2.03
N PHE A 3 -15.70 -14.34 2.03
CA PHE A 3 -14.95 -13.87 0.88
C PHE A 3 -15.12 -14.86 -0.29
N ARG A 4 -15.46 -14.32 -1.45
CA ARG A 4 -15.52 -15.10 -2.69
C ARG A 4 -14.21 -14.91 -3.45
N SER A 5 -13.85 -15.90 -4.26
CA SER A 5 -12.74 -15.73 -5.21
C SER A 5 -13.01 -14.57 -6.16
N ILE A 6 -12.00 -13.77 -6.43
CA ILE A 6 -12.10 -12.63 -7.35
C ILE A 6 -11.05 -12.74 -8.46
N GLN A 7 -11.38 -12.23 -9.64
CA GLN A 7 -10.42 -12.02 -10.72
C GLN A 7 -9.76 -10.65 -10.54
N CYS A 8 -8.49 -10.65 -10.13
CA CYS A 8 -7.73 -9.42 -9.93
C CYS A 8 -7.05 -9.05 -11.25
N PRO A 9 -7.28 -7.85 -11.81
CA PRO A 9 -6.63 -7.43 -13.05
C PRO A 9 -5.13 -7.24 -12.84
N VAL A 10 -4.35 -7.59 -13.87
CA VAL A 10 -2.90 -7.32 -13.90
C VAL A 10 -2.67 -5.95 -14.50
N TYR A 11 -1.91 -5.12 -13.79
CA TYR A 11 -1.56 -3.76 -14.22
C TYR A 11 -0.19 -3.75 -14.92
N ASP A 12 -0.10 -3.08 -16.06
CA ASP A 12 1.15 -2.87 -16.78
C ASP A 12 1.63 -1.42 -16.58
N TYR A 13 2.75 -1.27 -15.90
CA TYR A 13 3.33 0.03 -15.58
C TYR A 13 3.98 0.73 -16.78
N THR A 14 4.21 0.01 -17.90
CA THR A 14 4.81 0.59 -19.11
C THR A 14 3.80 1.36 -19.93
N ILE A 15 2.55 0.88 -19.95
CA ILE A 15 1.43 1.52 -20.66
C ILE A 15 0.50 2.29 -19.73
N HIS A 16 0.76 2.26 -18.41
CA HIS A 16 -0.04 2.89 -17.36
C HIS A 16 -1.52 2.47 -17.35
N ASP A 17 -1.81 1.19 -17.68
CA ASP A 17 -3.17 0.67 -17.74
C ASP A 17 -3.27 -0.78 -17.28
N ARG A 18 -4.50 -1.26 -17.10
CA ARG A 18 -4.80 -2.66 -16.84
C ARG A 18 -4.68 -3.47 -18.13
N THR A 19 -4.15 -4.67 -18.01
CA THR A 19 -4.13 -5.63 -19.10
C THR A 19 -5.42 -6.47 -19.09
N ASP A 20 -5.67 -7.23 -20.17
CA ASP A 20 -6.75 -8.22 -20.24
C ASP A 20 -6.48 -9.46 -19.36
N LYS A 21 -5.28 -9.57 -18.80
CA LYS A 21 -4.89 -10.67 -17.91
C LYS A 21 -5.46 -10.45 -16.53
N THR A 22 -5.89 -11.54 -15.90
CA THR A 22 -6.34 -11.55 -14.52
C THR A 22 -5.67 -12.66 -13.74
N VAL A 23 -5.57 -12.48 -12.43
CA VAL A 23 -5.12 -13.50 -11.48
C VAL A 23 -6.28 -13.85 -10.55
N LEU A 24 -6.58 -15.14 -10.42
CA LEU A 24 -7.60 -15.61 -9.49
C LEU A 24 -7.07 -15.55 -8.05
N ILE A 25 -7.65 -14.67 -7.24
CA ILE A 25 -7.40 -14.61 -5.81
C ILE A 25 -8.49 -15.39 -5.09
N ARG A 26 -8.07 -16.40 -4.33
CA ARG A 26 -8.96 -17.25 -3.52
C ARG A 26 -8.99 -16.77 -2.08
N PRO A 27 -10.11 -16.94 -1.36
CA PRO A 27 -10.19 -16.60 0.05
C PRO A 27 -9.22 -17.47 0.87
N THR A 28 -8.59 -16.83 1.84
CA THR A 28 -7.69 -17.44 2.81
C THR A 28 -8.05 -16.98 4.21
N ARG A 29 -7.50 -17.63 5.26
CA ARG A 29 -7.76 -17.26 6.66
C ARG A 29 -7.22 -15.87 7.02
N VAL A 30 -6.20 -15.41 6.31
CA VAL A 30 -5.63 -14.06 6.45
C VAL A 30 -5.53 -13.45 5.06
N ILE A 31 -6.02 -12.24 4.91
CA ILE A 31 -5.93 -11.45 3.68
C ILE A 31 -5.26 -10.13 4.05
N ILE A 32 -4.18 -9.81 3.34
CA ILE A 32 -3.50 -8.53 3.47
C ILE A 32 -3.85 -7.70 2.23
N VAL A 33 -4.47 -6.55 2.46
CA VAL A 33 -4.78 -5.57 1.41
C VAL A 33 -3.83 -4.39 1.58
N GLU A 34 -3.12 -4.02 0.51
CA GLU A 34 -2.20 -2.91 0.55
C GLU A 34 -2.53 -1.86 -0.51
N GLY A 35 -2.29 -0.61 -0.19
CA GLY A 35 -2.47 0.51 -1.10
C GLY A 35 -2.53 1.85 -0.36
N ILE A 36 -2.07 2.90 -1.03
CA ILE A 36 -1.98 4.25 -0.43
C ILE A 36 -3.34 4.92 -0.20
N LEU A 37 -4.40 4.46 -0.87
CA LEU A 37 -5.75 5.02 -0.79
C LEU A 37 -6.78 4.06 -0.21
N ILE A 38 -6.37 2.91 0.34
CA ILE A 38 -7.31 1.90 0.84
C ILE A 38 -8.22 2.42 1.96
N TYR A 39 -7.75 3.39 2.73
CA TYR A 39 -8.54 3.99 3.82
C TYR A 39 -9.51 5.09 3.35
N GLU A 40 -9.50 5.46 2.08
CA GLU A 40 -10.50 6.37 1.52
C GLU A 40 -11.86 5.69 1.30
N SER A 41 -11.88 4.37 1.13
CA SER A 41 -13.12 3.60 1.10
C SER A 41 -13.56 3.24 2.53
N LEU A 42 -14.59 3.93 3.02
CA LEU A 42 -15.17 3.64 4.33
C LEU A 42 -15.80 2.24 4.40
N GLU A 43 -16.31 1.74 3.28
CA GLU A 43 -16.84 0.39 3.18
C GLU A 43 -15.73 -0.64 3.37
N LEU A 44 -14.60 -0.46 2.66
CA LEU A 44 -13.45 -1.34 2.83
C LEU A 44 -12.88 -1.28 4.26
N CYS A 45 -12.82 -0.10 4.86
CA CYS A 45 -12.35 0.06 6.24
C CYS A 45 -13.19 -0.73 7.26
N LYS A 46 -14.49 -0.89 7.03
CA LYS A 46 -15.38 -1.67 7.92
C LYS A 46 -15.11 -3.17 7.84
N GLU A 47 -14.55 -3.64 6.75
CA GLU A 47 -14.22 -5.05 6.54
C GLU A 47 -12.83 -5.44 7.08
N MET A 48 -12.02 -4.45 7.48
CA MET A 48 -10.67 -4.67 8.01
C MET A 48 -10.70 -4.91 9.51
N ASP A 49 -10.14 -6.04 9.95
CA ASP A 49 -9.96 -6.35 11.39
C ASP A 49 -8.82 -5.55 12.01
N ILE A 50 -7.79 -5.25 11.24
CA ILE A 50 -6.60 -4.48 11.68
C ILE A 50 -6.21 -3.52 10.55
N LYS A 51 -6.08 -2.24 10.90
CA LYS A 51 -5.67 -1.17 10.00
C LYS A 51 -4.30 -0.65 10.41
N ILE A 52 -3.33 -0.81 9.53
CA ILE A 52 -1.93 -0.42 9.77
C ILE A 52 -1.55 0.71 8.81
N TYR A 53 -1.04 1.80 9.35
CA TYR A 53 -0.43 2.87 8.57
C TYR A 53 1.09 2.77 8.70
N VAL A 54 1.77 2.64 7.56
CA VAL A 54 3.23 2.59 7.49
C VAL A 54 3.75 4.00 7.28
N ASP A 55 4.33 4.58 8.33
CA ASP A 55 4.82 5.95 8.32
C ASP A 55 6.29 6.00 7.91
N THR A 56 6.61 6.88 6.98
CA THR A 56 7.97 7.09 6.49
C THR A 56 8.12 8.56 6.08
N ASP A 57 9.23 9.17 6.43
CA ASP A 57 9.52 10.56 6.11
C ASP A 57 9.47 10.84 4.61
N ALA A 58 9.01 12.04 4.25
CA ALA A 58 8.74 12.40 2.86
C ALA A 58 9.99 12.37 1.97
N ASP A 59 11.15 12.78 2.51
CA ASP A 59 12.43 12.74 1.83
C ASP A 59 12.87 11.30 1.53
N VAL A 60 12.71 10.38 2.49
CA VAL A 60 12.99 8.95 2.28
C VAL A 60 12.05 8.35 1.23
N ARG A 61 10.76 8.72 1.26
CA ARG A 61 9.78 8.24 0.27
C ARG A 61 10.13 8.70 -1.14
N ILE A 62 10.50 9.98 -1.33
CA ILE A 62 10.85 10.49 -2.66
C ILE A 62 12.14 9.88 -3.18
N LEU A 63 13.15 9.71 -2.34
CA LEU A 63 14.42 9.07 -2.74
C LEU A 63 14.18 7.60 -3.18
N ARG A 64 13.41 6.82 -2.43
CA ARG A 64 13.05 5.45 -2.81
C ARG A 64 12.28 5.40 -4.13
N ARG A 65 11.35 6.35 -4.34
CA ARG A 65 10.59 6.47 -5.58
C ARG A 65 11.50 6.77 -6.77
N ILE A 66 12.42 7.74 -6.65
CA ILE A 66 13.37 8.10 -7.72
C ILE A 66 14.18 6.87 -8.12
N VAL A 67 14.83 6.21 -7.15
CA VAL A 67 15.65 5.01 -7.42
C VAL A 67 14.85 3.93 -8.14
N ARG A 68 13.68 3.59 -7.65
CA ARG A 68 12.81 2.58 -8.26
C ARG A 68 12.35 2.97 -9.67
N ASP A 69 11.84 4.19 -9.84
CA ASP A 69 11.19 4.59 -11.09
C ASP A 69 12.23 4.81 -12.20
N VAL A 70 13.45 5.26 -11.87
CA VAL A 70 14.56 5.35 -12.83
C VAL A 70 15.06 3.94 -13.19
N ARG A 71 15.40 3.13 -12.18
CA ARG A 71 16.06 1.83 -12.41
C ARG A 71 15.11 0.79 -12.99
N ASP A 72 13.92 0.67 -12.42
CA ASP A 72 13.03 -0.47 -12.68
C ASP A 72 11.92 -0.14 -13.70
N ARG A 73 11.66 1.16 -13.95
CA ARG A 73 10.57 1.64 -14.82
C ARG A 73 11.04 2.52 -15.97
N GLY A 74 12.35 2.79 -16.07
CA GLY A 74 12.95 3.58 -17.15
C GLY A 74 12.46 5.02 -17.26
N ARG A 75 11.98 5.64 -16.16
CA ARG A 75 11.45 7.00 -16.14
C ARG A 75 12.57 8.03 -16.03
N SER A 76 12.37 9.21 -16.64
CA SER A 76 13.29 10.33 -16.46
C SER A 76 13.18 10.94 -15.07
N LEU A 77 14.29 11.44 -14.54
CA LEU A 77 14.33 12.13 -13.24
C LEU A 77 13.43 13.37 -13.23
N GLU A 78 13.51 14.15 -14.31
CA GLU A 78 12.71 15.38 -14.47
C GLU A 78 11.21 15.06 -14.43
N GLY A 79 10.77 14.04 -15.15
CA GLY A 79 9.35 13.62 -15.17
C GLY A 79 8.88 13.11 -13.80
N ILE A 80 9.76 12.46 -13.01
CA ILE A 80 9.44 12.02 -11.65
C ILE A 80 9.28 13.23 -10.72
N ILE A 81 10.17 14.20 -10.81
CA ILE A 81 10.14 15.43 -9.99
C ILE A 81 8.88 16.24 -10.31
N GLU A 82 8.61 16.48 -11.59
CA GLU A 82 7.42 17.21 -12.02
C GLU A 82 6.14 16.55 -11.53
N GLN A 83 5.98 15.23 -11.73
CA GLN A 83 4.83 14.50 -11.25
C GLN A 83 4.73 14.52 -9.71
N TYR A 84 5.85 14.45 -9.01
CA TYR A 84 5.85 14.51 -7.55
C TYR A 84 5.30 15.85 -7.05
N LEU A 85 5.79 16.96 -7.58
CA LEU A 85 5.39 18.29 -7.15
C LEU A 85 3.95 18.62 -7.55
N ASN A 86 3.54 18.25 -8.75
CA ASN A 86 2.24 18.63 -9.29
C ASN A 86 1.09 17.71 -8.88
N THR A 87 1.40 16.45 -8.53
CA THR A 87 0.36 15.45 -8.27
C THR A 87 0.60 14.69 -6.98
N VAL A 88 1.75 14.03 -6.83
CA VAL A 88 1.93 13.04 -5.76
C VAL A 88 1.94 13.69 -4.38
N LYS A 89 2.67 14.79 -4.21
CA LYS A 89 2.75 15.52 -2.94
C LYS A 89 1.40 16.11 -2.55
N PRO A 90 0.70 16.90 -3.40
CA PRO A 90 -0.63 17.42 -3.06
C PRO A 90 -1.64 16.31 -2.73
N MET A 91 -1.67 15.23 -3.50
CA MET A 91 -2.58 14.11 -3.26
C MET A 91 -2.25 13.37 -1.96
N HIS A 92 -0.97 13.23 -1.64
CA HIS A 92 -0.55 12.64 -0.37
C HIS A 92 -1.04 13.49 0.82
N GLU A 93 -0.84 14.79 0.77
CA GLU A 93 -1.26 15.72 1.82
C GLU A 93 -2.79 15.77 1.97
N GLN A 94 -3.51 15.66 0.87
CA GLN A 94 -4.97 15.71 0.86
C GLN A 94 -5.65 14.42 1.29
N PHE A 95 -5.14 13.25 0.88
CA PHE A 95 -5.83 11.98 1.06
C PHE A 95 -5.04 10.99 1.93
N VAL A 96 -3.74 10.82 1.69
CA VAL A 96 -2.96 9.77 2.34
C VAL A 96 -2.63 10.12 3.78
N GLU A 97 -2.06 11.29 4.02
CA GLU A 97 -1.68 11.73 5.37
C GLU A 97 -2.89 11.82 6.32
N PRO A 98 -4.04 12.40 5.95
CA PRO A 98 -5.21 12.41 6.82
C PRO A 98 -5.78 11.02 7.11
N SER A 99 -5.59 10.06 6.21
CA SER A 99 -6.06 8.67 6.39
C SER A 99 -5.39 7.93 7.54
N LYS A 100 -4.22 8.39 7.98
CA LYS A 100 -3.49 7.93 9.17
C LYS A 100 -4.37 7.87 10.42
N ARG A 101 -5.34 8.78 10.54
CA ARG A 101 -6.30 8.81 11.67
C ARG A 101 -7.25 7.61 11.71
N ARG A 102 -7.37 6.86 10.62
CA ARG A 102 -8.21 5.66 10.52
C ARG A 102 -7.45 4.38 10.88
N ALA A 103 -6.13 4.46 11.05
CA ALA A 103 -5.30 3.32 11.41
C ALA A 103 -5.44 2.97 12.90
N ASP A 104 -5.43 1.67 13.19
CA ASP A 104 -5.36 1.16 14.56
C ASP A 104 -3.91 1.14 15.07
N VAL A 105 -2.94 1.00 14.14
CA VAL A 105 -1.50 0.96 14.42
C VAL A 105 -0.75 1.81 13.42
N ILE A 106 0.19 2.61 13.90
CA ILE A 106 1.12 3.38 13.06
C ILE A 106 2.52 2.80 13.25
N ILE A 107 3.13 2.34 12.16
CA ILE A 107 4.48 1.78 12.17
C ILE A 107 5.46 2.82 11.62
N PRO A 108 6.30 3.43 12.47
CA PRO A 108 7.33 4.36 12.01
C PRO A 108 8.46 3.64 11.29
N GLN A 109 9.21 4.36 10.45
CA GLN A 109 10.35 3.88 9.67
C GLN A 109 10.03 2.77 8.64
N GLY A 110 8.77 2.55 8.37
CA GLY A 110 8.33 1.59 7.37
C GLY A 110 8.71 0.15 7.71
N GLY A 111 8.95 -0.66 6.68
CA GLY A 111 9.32 -2.08 6.80
C GLY A 111 10.68 -2.36 7.44
N HIS A 112 11.43 -1.34 7.85
CA HIS A 112 12.70 -1.49 8.59
C HIS A 112 12.51 -1.54 10.11
N ASN A 113 11.30 -1.30 10.61
CA ASN A 113 10.98 -1.45 12.03
C ASN A 113 10.74 -2.93 12.35
N GLN A 114 11.82 -3.64 12.69
CA GLN A 114 11.79 -5.08 12.96
C GLN A 114 10.86 -5.42 14.14
N VAL A 115 10.87 -4.62 15.19
CA VAL A 115 10.02 -4.85 16.37
C VAL A 115 8.54 -4.80 16.00
N ALA A 116 8.12 -3.78 15.26
CA ALA A 116 6.73 -3.66 14.81
C ALA A 116 6.35 -4.79 13.83
N LEU A 117 7.29 -5.19 12.96
CA LEU A 117 7.07 -6.30 12.03
C LEU A 117 6.86 -7.62 12.78
N GLU A 118 7.69 -7.91 13.79
CA GLU A 118 7.55 -9.11 14.63
C GLU A 118 6.21 -9.13 15.36
N MET A 119 5.76 -8.01 15.92
CA MET A 119 4.44 -7.91 16.55
C MET A 119 3.29 -8.25 15.59
N VAL A 120 3.36 -7.76 14.35
CA VAL A 120 2.34 -8.07 13.33
C VAL A 120 2.39 -9.56 12.95
N ILE A 121 3.59 -10.12 12.75
CA ILE A 121 3.79 -11.54 12.43
C ILE A 121 3.22 -12.42 13.54
N GLU A 122 3.52 -12.14 14.79
CA GLU A 122 3.00 -12.93 15.93
C GLU A 122 1.48 -12.83 16.02
N ARG A 123 0.89 -11.67 15.75
CA ARG A 123 -0.58 -11.52 15.72
C ARG A 123 -1.21 -12.39 14.64
N VAL A 124 -0.61 -12.44 13.44
CA VAL A 124 -1.06 -13.28 12.34
C VAL A 124 -0.90 -14.76 12.69
N ARG A 125 0.27 -15.19 13.24
CA ARG A 125 0.52 -16.55 13.68
C ARG A 125 -0.51 -17.01 14.70
N ALA A 126 -0.77 -16.21 15.71
CA ALA A 126 -1.76 -16.51 16.74
C ALA A 126 -3.19 -16.70 16.17
N HIS A 127 -3.53 -16.01 15.06
CA HIS A 127 -4.80 -16.22 14.37
C HIS A 127 -4.81 -17.53 13.57
N LEU A 128 -3.70 -17.86 12.92
CA LEU A 128 -3.59 -19.07 12.10
C LEU A 128 -3.52 -20.37 12.93
N SER A 129 -3.10 -20.29 14.20
CA SER A 129 -2.97 -21.41 15.11
C SER A 129 -4.27 -21.83 15.80
N LYS A 130 -5.34 -21.03 15.63
CA LYS A 130 -6.70 -21.34 16.09
C LYS A 130 -7.49 -22.08 15.02
#